data_9412a2aef9525e2379b2807a42ff065d
#
_entry.id   9412a2aef9525e2379b2807a42ff065d
#
_cell.length_a   1.000
_cell.length_b   1.000
_cell.length_c   1.000
_cell.angle_alpha   90.00
_cell.angle_beta   90.00
_cell.angle_gamma   90.00
#
_symmetry.space_group_name_H-M   'P 1'
#
loop_
_entity.id
_entity.type
_entity.pdbx_description
1 polymer ?
#
loop_
_entity_poly.entity_id
_entity_poly.type
_entity_poly.pdbx_seq_one_letter_code
_entity_poly.pdbx_strand_id
1 'polypeptide(L)'
;MKRKVLDVGQCNADNYRINELLQKHFDAQVDRSHSLDEAIEAAANTAYDLILINRLLDADGSAGMDVLTSLKSNPASADIPVMIVSNYQDAQDQAVQNGAVVGFGKAALDSADTLEKLGEYLGETA
;
A
#
# COMPACT_ATOMS: atom_id res chain seq x y z
N MET A 1 13.10 -5.29 -14.51
CA MET A 1 12.76 -3.92 -14.06
C MET A 1 12.29 -3.99 -12.63
N LYS A 2 12.70 -3.01 -11.83
CA LYS A 2 12.21 -2.93 -10.46
C LYS A 2 10.72 -2.60 -10.45
N ARG A 3 9.98 -3.27 -9.58
CA ARG A 3 8.61 -2.89 -9.29
C ARG A 3 8.61 -1.65 -8.41
N LYS A 4 7.59 -0.84 -8.53
CA LYS A 4 7.47 0.41 -7.77
C LYS A 4 6.26 0.34 -6.87
N VAL A 5 6.49 0.61 -5.58
CA VAL A 5 5.45 0.61 -4.56
C VAL A 5 5.40 1.97 -3.88
N LEU A 6 4.21 2.49 -3.68
CA LEU A 6 3.99 3.68 -2.86
C LEU A 6 3.46 3.25 -1.50
N ASP A 7 4.16 3.63 -0.44
CA ASP A 7 3.77 3.33 0.94
C ASP A 7 3.24 4.60 1.60
N VAL A 8 1.97 4.62 1.96
CA VAL A 8 1.27 5.81 2.42
C VAL A 8 0.92 5.73 3.90
N GLY A 9 1.39 6.69 4.66
CA GLY A 9 0.95 6.92 6.04
C GLY A 9 1.48 5.98 7.09
N GLN A 10 2.49 5.16 6.79
CA GLN A 10 3.12 4.31 7.79
C GLN A 10 4.06 5.13 8.65
N CYS A 11 4.13 4.82 9.96
CA CYS A 11 5.16 5.43 10.82
C CYS A 11 6.56 4.94 10.36
N ASN A 12 7.60 5.60 10.87
CA ASN A 12 8.98 5.29 10.46
C ASN A 12 9.33 3.80 10.64
N ALA A 13 8.95 3.21 11.76
CA ALA A 13 9.26 1.81 12.06
C ALA A 13 8.54 0.86 11.10
N ASP A 14 7.27 1.09 10.85
CA ASP A 14 6.48 0.24 9.97
C ASP A 14 6.91 0.40 8.51
N ASN A 15 7.19 1.63 8.07
CA ASN A 15 7.71 1.88 6.74
C ASN A 15 9.03 1.15 6.53
N TYR A 16 9.93 1.20 7.51
CA TYR A 16 11.21 0.50 7.44
C TYR A 16 11.02 -1.01 7.27
N ARG A 17 10.13 -1.61 8.05
CA ARG A 17 9.86 -3.06 7.97
C ARG A 17 9.27 -3.46 6.62
N ILE A 18 8.33 -2.68 6.12
CA ILE A 18 7.71 -2.92 4.81
C ILE A 18 8.74 -2.77 3.70
N ASN A 19 9.54 -1.72 3.74
CA ASN A 19 10.58 -1.47 2.76
C ASN A 19 11.59 -2.62 2.71
N GLU A 20 12.04 -3.07 3.88
CA GLU A 20 12.97 -4.18 4.00
C GLU A 20 12.39 -5.46 3.40
N LEU A 21 11.14 -5.78 3.73
CA LEU A 21 10.43 -6.93 3.22
C LEU A 21 10.34 -6.90 1.68
N LEU A 22 9.92 -5.76 1.14
CA LEU A 22 9.72 -5.63 -0.29
C LEU A 22 11.02 -5.65 -1.08
N GLN A 23 12.08 -5.06 -0.55
CA GLN A 23 13.39 -5.10 -1.19
C GLN A 23 13.98 -6.52 -1.16
N LYS A 24 13.81 -7.21 -0.05
CA LYS A 24 14.36 -8.56 0.12
C LYS A 24 13.69 -9.58 -0.79
N HIS A 25 12.35 -9.53 -0.88
CA HIS A 25 11.58 -10.58 -1.55
C HIS A 25 11.20 -10.23 -3.00
N PHE A 26 11.12 -8.96 -3.35
CA PHE A 26 10.59 -8.55 -4.65
C PHE A 26 11.49 -7.58 -5.42
N ASP A 27 12.62 -7.18 -4.85
CA ASP A 27 13.50 -6.16 -5.44
C ASP A 27 12.72 -4.91 -5.85
N ALA A 28 11.81 -4.47 -4.99
CA ALA A 28 10.93 -3.34 -5.28
C ALA A 28 11.54 -2.02 -4.78
N GLN A 29 11.29 -0.94 -5.54
CA GLN A 29 11.57 0.41 -5.08
C GLN A 29 10.34 0.90 -4.32
N VAL A 30 10.54 1.40 -3.10
CA VAL A 30 9.46 1.89 -2.25
C VAL A 30 9.59 3.39 -2.07
N ASP A 31 8.59 4.13 -2.55
CA ASP A 31 8.45 5.55 -2.30
C ASP A 31 7.50 5.75 -1.13
N ARG A 32 7.59 6.87 -0.46
CA ARG A 32 6.83 7.13 0.77
C ARG A 32 6.01 8.41 0.65
N SER A 33 4.76 8.35 1.14
CA SER A 33 3.90 9.53 1.29
C SER A 33 3.32 9.56 2.71
N HIS A 34 3.06 10.75 3.23
CA HIS A 34 2.55 10.92 4.59
C HIS A 34 1.10 11.41 4.64
N SER A 35 0.60 11.97 3.53
CA SER A 35 -0.71 12.59 3.50
C SER A 35 -1.47 12.21 2.22
N LEU A 36 -2.77 12.52 2.23
CA LEU A 36 -3.62 12.32 1.06
C LEU A 36 -3.08 13.10 -0.15
N ASP A 37 -2.73 14.37 0.05
CA ASP A 37 -2.26 15.22 -1.05
C ASP A 37 -0.96 14.68 -1.64
N GLU A 38 -0.02 14.26 -0.80
CA GLU A 38 1.24 13.67 -1.25
C GLU A 38 1.00 12.39 -2.04
N ALA A 39 0.08 11.54 -1.58
CA ALA A 39 -0.22 10.28 -2.24
C ALA A 39 -0.84 10.50 -3.62
N ILE A 40 -1.78 11.43 -3.73
CA ILE A 40 -2.42 11.77 -5.00
C ILE A 40 -1.38 12.29 -6.00
N GLU A 41 -0.53 13.20 -5.56
CA GLU A 41 0.52 13.77 -6.41
C GLU A 41 1.50 12.69 -6.87
N ALA A 42 1.96 11.85 -5.96
CA ALA A 42 2.89 10.77 -6.29
C ALA A 42 2.30 9.82 -7.32
N ALA A 43 1.04 9.41 -7.13
CA ALA A 43 0.38 8.47 -8.03
C ALA A 43 0.07 9.09 -9.40
N ALA A 44 -0.06 10.42 -9.48
CA ALA A 44 -0.26 11.10 -10.75
C ALA A 44 1.04 11.19 -11.56
N ASN A 45 2.18 11.20 -10.89
CA ASN A 45 3.48 11.41 -11.53
C ASN A 45 4.27 10.12 -11.75
N THR A 46 3.88 9.02 -11.13
CA THR A 46 4.60 7.74 -11.22
C THR A 46 3.61 6.60 -11.37
N ALA A 47 3.90 5.69 -12.30
CA ALA A 47 3.09 4.49 -12.48
C ALA A 47 3.51 3.43 -11.47
N TYR A 48 2.83 3.36 -10.35
CA TYR A 48 3.10 2.35 -9.32
C TYR A 48 2.48 1.02 -9.67
N ASP A 49 3.13 -0.06 -9.27
CA ASP A 49 2.61 -1.43 -9.42
C ASP A 49 1.67 -1.78 -8.26
N LEU A 50 1.83 -1.12 -7.13
CA LEU A 50 1.04 -1.36 -5.93
C LEU A 50 1.12 -0.14 -5.00
N ILE A 51 0.01 0.20 -4.35
CA ILE A 51 -0.03 1.23 -3.32
C ILE A 51 -0.48 0.59 -2.02
N LEU A 52 0.29 0.81 -0.95
CA LEU A 52 -0.02 0.35 0.40
C LEU A 52 -0.42 1.56 1.25
N ILE A 53 -1.55 1.46 1.96
CA ILE A 53 -2.06 2.58 2.76
C ILE A 53 -2.29 2.10 4.19
N ASN A 54 -1.70 2.81 5.17
CA ASN A 54 -2.00 2.57 6.57
C ASN A 54 -3.45 2.94 6.87
N ARG A 55 -4.10 2.21 7.75
CA ARG A 55 -5.49 2.48 8.14
C ARG A 55 -5.68 3.92 8.62
N LEU A 56 -4.74 4.42 9.42
CA LEU A 56 -4.70 5.82 9.85
C LEU A 56 -3.34 6.40 9.47
N LEU A 57 -3.35 7.57 8.86
CA LEU A 57 -2.10 8.17 8.37
C LEU A 57 -1.26 8.72 9.52
N ASP A 58 0.05 8.54 9.44
CA ASP A 58 0.98 8.93 10.50
C ASP A 58 1.05 10.45 10.72
N ALA A 59 0.85 11.25 9.66
CA ALA A 59 1.00 12.69 9.75
C ALA A 59 -0.06 13.35 10.62
N ASP A 60 -1.32 12.90 10.54
CA ASP A 60 -2.44 13.60 11.20
C ASP A 60 -3.55 12.67 11.72
N GLY A 61 -3.38 11.36 11.58
CA GLY A 61 -4.38 10.39 12.01
C GLY A 61 -5.60 10.31 11.12
N SER A 62 -5.57 10.93 9.94
CA SER A 62 -6.70 10.87 9.01
C SER A 62 -6.87 9.45 8.46
N ALA A 63 -8.07 9.16 7.95
CA ALA A 63 -8.42 7.81 7.50
C ALA A 63 -7.73 7.47 6.18
N GLY A 64 -7.04 6.32 6.16
CA GLY A 64 -6.48 5.78 4.92
C GLY A 64 -7.55 5.49 3.87
N MET A 65 -8.78 5.24 4.31
CA MET A 65 -9.91 5.03 3.40
C MET A 65 -10.15 6.24 2.50
N ASP A 66 -9.91 7.46 3.00
CA ASP A 66 -10.06 8.67 2.20
C ASP A 66 -9.03 8.72 1.07
N VAL A 67 -7.82 8.24 1.34
CA VAL A 67 -6.78 8.12 0.30
C VAL A 67 -7.22 7.11 -0.76
N LEU A 68 -7.70 5.96 -0.33
CA LEU A 68 -8.18 4.91 -1.24
C LEU A 68 -9.27 5.43 -2.18
N THR A 69 -10.32 6.04 -1.62
CA THR A 69 -11.44 6.52 -2.44
C THR A 69 -10.99 7.61 -3.40
N SER A 70 -10.10 8.50 -2.96
CA SER A 70 -9.56 9.56 -3.81
C SER A 70 -8.72 9.00 -4.97
N LEU A 71 -7.88 8.00 -4.70
CA LEU A 71 -7.08 7.34 -5.73
C LEU A 71 -7.98 6.63 -6.76
N LYS A 72 -9.02 5.95 -6.29
CA LYS A 72 -9.93 5.22 -7.19
C LYS A 72 -10.82 6.14 -8.00
N SER A 73 -11.03 7.37 -7.55
CA SER A 73 -11.80 8.39 -8.26
C SER A 73 -10.98 9.17 -9.27
N ASN A 74 -9.65 9.03 -9.26
CA ASN A 74 -8.76 9.77 -10.14
C ASN A 74 -8.33 8.87 -11.31
N PRO A 75 -8.60 9.26 -12.57
CA PRO A 75 -8.22 8.44 -13.73
C PRO A 75 -6.74 8.10 -13.79
N ALA A 76 -5.86 8.95 -13.25
CA ALA A 76 -4.41 8.72 -13.25
C ALA A 76 -4.00 7.54 -12.36
N SER A 77 -4.83 7.16 -11.37
CA SER A 77 -4.48 6.14 -10.38
C SER A 77 -5.55 5.05 -10.20
N ALA A 78 -6.70 5.18 -10.85
CA ALA A 78 -7.83 4.27 -10.63
C ALA A 78 -7.49 2.80 -10.89
N ASP A 79 -6.58 2.52 -11.81
CA ASP A 79 -6.22 1.15 -12.17
C ASP A 79 -5.08 0.56 -11.34
N ILE A 80 -4.45 1.35 -10.47
CA ILE A 80 -3.35 0.86 -9.63
C ILE A 80 -3.93 0.02 -8.49
N PRO A 81 -3.44 -1.22 -8.28
CA PRO A 81 -3.89 -2.02 -7.14
C PRO A 81 -3.54 -1.33 -5.81
N VAL A 82 -4.49 -1.31 -4.88
CA VAL A 82 -4.32 -0.67 -3.57
C VAL A 82 -4.64 -1.68 -2.48
N MET A 83 -3.79 -1.75 -1.46
CA MET A 83 -4.02 -2.56 -0.26
C MET A 83 -4.04 -1.67 0.97
N ILE A 84 -4.95 -1.94 1.90
CA ILE A 84 -4.90 -1.33 3.24
C ILE A 84 -4.04 -2.23 4.12
N VAL A 85 -3.13 -1.63 4.87
CA VAL A 85 -2.30 -2.35 5.84
C VAL A 85 -2.96 -2.21 7.21
N SER A 86 -3.59 -3.28 7.66
CA SER A 86 -4.33 -3.29 8.92
C SER A 86 -4.55 -4.72 9.41
N ASN A 87 -4.46 -4.91 10.72
CA ASN A 87 -4.79 -6.19 11.37
C ASN A 87 -6.30 -6.38 11.55
N TYR A 88 -7.11 -5.35 11.30
CA TYR A 88 -8.56 -5.40 11.53
C TYR A 88 -9.28 -5.90 10.28
N GLN A 89 -10.05 -6.98 10.45
CA GLN A 89 -10.82 -7.56 9.34
C GLN A 89 -11.85 -6.56 8.80
N ASP A 90 -12.48 -5.78 9.67
CA ASP A 90 -13.46 -4.77 9.26
C ASP A 90 -12.84 -3.74 8.31
N ALA A 91 -11.60 -3.33 8.57
CA ALA A 91 -10.90 -2.38 7.72
C ALA A 91 -10.59 -2.99 6.36
N GLN A 92 -10.20 -4.27 6.32
CA GLN A 92 -9.95 -4.98 5.08
C GLN A 92 -11.24 -5.10 4.25
N ASP A 93 -12.34 -5.48 4.90
CA ASP A 93 -13.63 -5.64 4.21
C ASP A 93 -14.11 -4.31 3.63
N GLN A 94 -14.01 -3.24 4.40
CA GLN A 94 -14.40 -1.91 3.94
C GLN A 94 -13.53 -1.45 2.77
N ALA A 95 -12.24 -1.71 2.82
CA ALA A 95 -11.33 -1.34 1.75
C ALA A 95 -11.69 -2.05 0.44
N VAL A 96 -11.97 -3.35 0.50
CA VAL A 96 -12.35 -4.13 -0.68
C VAL A 96 -13.65 -3.59 -1.28
N GLN A 97 -14.63 -3.24 -0.45
CA GLN A 97 -15.88 -2.63 -0.90
C GLN A 97 -15.65 -1.30 -1.63
N ASN A 98 -14.56 -0.62 -1.33
CA ASN A 98 -14.22 0.67 -1.94
C ASN A 98 -13.16 0.56 -3.04
N GLY A 99 -12.90 -0.64 -3.51
CA GLY A 99 -12.06 -0.84 -4.69
C GLY A 99 -10.64 -1.32 -4.42
N ALA A 100 -10.26 -1.57 -3.17
CA ALA A 100 -8.96 -2.15 -2.85
C ALA A 100 -8.96 -3.66 -3.11
N VAL A 101 -7.76 -4.23 -3.22
CA VAL A 101 -7.59 -5.68 -3.16
C VAL A 101 -7.33 -6.08 -1.71
N VAL A 102 -7.49 -7.35 -1.38
CA VAL A 102 -7.27 -7.82 -0.01
C VAL A 102 -5.82 -7.58 0.39
N GLY A 103 -5.62 -6.86 1.49
CA GLY A 103 -4.31 -6.54 2.01
C GLY A 103 -3.87 -7.47 3.13
N PHE A 104 -3.04 -6.95 4.01
CA PHE A 104 -2.45 -7.71 5.11
C PHE A 104 -2.31 -6.84 6.35
N GLY A 105 -2.12 -7.49 7.49
CA GLY A 105 -1.86 -6.79 8.73
C GLY A 105 -0.37 -6.72 9.05
N LYS A 106 0.00 -5.76 9.89
CA LYS A 106 1.40 -5.60 10.33
C LYS A 106 1.89 -6.82 11.11
N ALA A 107 0.99 -7.49 11.82
CA ALA A 107 1.34 -8.71 12.55
C ALA A 107 1.66 -9.89 11.65
N ALA A 108 1.25 -9.84 10.38
CA ALA A 108 1.45 -10.92 9.42
C ALA A 108 2.48 -10.58 8.34
N LEU A 109 3.33 -9.57 8.56
CA LEU A 109 4.30 -9.11 7.55
C LEU A 109 5.18 -10.23 7.02
N ASP A 110 5.65 -11.12 7.89
CA ASP A 110 6.57 -12.19 7.51
C ASP A 110 5.87 -13.48 7.11
N SER A 111 4.54 -13.50 7.06
CA SER A 111 3.81 -14.73 6.75
C SER A 111 3.88 -15.06 5.26
N ALA A 112 3.82 -16.37 4.96
CA ALA A 112 3.78 -16.86 3.58
C ALA A 112 2.55 -16.32 2.84
N ASP A 113 1.42 -16.15 3.53
CA ASP A 113 0.20 -15.63 2.96
C ASP A 113 0.37 -14.18 2.48
N THR A 114 1.04 -13.35 3.27
CA THR A 114 1.33 -11.97 2.88
C THR A 114 2.24 -11.91 1.67
N LEU A 115 3.29 -12.74 1.64
CA LEU A 115 4.20 -12.81 0.49
C LEU A 115 3.47 -13.27 -0.78
N GLU A 116 2.55 -14.21 -0.65
CA GLU A 116 1.75 -14.68 -1.78
C GLU A 116 0.86 -13.55 -2.32
N LYS A 117 0.19 -12.83 -1.45
CA LYS A 117 -0.65 -11.68 -1.85
C LYS A 117 0.15 -10.62 -2.58
N LEU A 118 1.31 -10.26 -2.04
CA LEU A 118 2.19 -9.27 -2.64
C LEU A 118 2.73 -9.75 -3.99
N GLY A 119 3.02 -11.04 -4.09
CA GLY A 119 3.53 -11.63 -5.32
C GLY A 119 2.57 -11.54 -6.50
N GLU A 120 1.28 -11.50 -6.24
CA GLU A 120 0.28 -11.33 -7.32
C GLU A 120 0.48 -10.01 -8.07
N TYR A 121 1.00 -8.98 -7.41
CA TYR A 121 1.17 -7.64 -7.98
C TYR A 121 2.62 -7.28 -8.26
N LEU A 122 3.56 -7.88 -7.54
CA LEU A 122 4.98 -7.55 -7.64
C LEU A 122 5.80 -8.62 -8.37
N GLY A 123 5.17 -9.73 -8.74
CA GLY A 123 5.83 -10.82 -9.43
C GLY A 123 6.45 -11.83 -8.46
N GLU A 124 7.33 -12.66 -8.98
CA GLU A 124 7.95 -13.71 -8.17
C GLU A 124 8.92 -13.14 -7.16
N THR A 125 9.06 -13.83 -6.03
CA THR A 125 10.03 -13.47 -5.00
C THR A 125 11.45 -13.60 -5.53
N ALA A 126 12.29 -12.67 -5.11
CA ALA A 126 13.69 -12.67 -5.50
C ALA A 126 14.45 -13.86 -4.89
#